data_0e66a3cdf074240b84330e6f2217d4e6
#
_entry.id   0e66a3cdf074240b84330e6f2217d4e6
#
_cell.length_a   1.000
_cell.length_b   1.000
_cell.length_c   1.000
_cell.angle_alpha   90.00
_cell.angle_beta   90.00
_cell.angle_gamma   90.00
#
_symmetry.space_group_name_H-M   'P 1'
#
loop_
_entity.id
_entity.type
_entity.pdbx_description
1 polymer ?
#
loop_
_entity_poly.entity_id
_entity_poly.type
_entity_poly.pdbx_seq_one_letter_code
_entity_poly.pdbx_strand_id
1 'polypeptide(L)'
;MREHTKISTQTRERVKGRDGGACVVCRRKGVPLECAHYIPRSQGGMGIPQNLVMLCHTCHTGYDNGGYREAIGEILRDYLKGWYPDWDEKELVYDKWKWTKDYAQSEDKTGSGSEV
;
A
#
# COMPACT_ATOMS: atom_id res chain seq x y z
N MET A 1 1.64 15.58 4.55
CA MET A 1 1.07 14.35 4.69
C MET A 1 0.42 13.79 3.47
N ARG A 2 -0.27 14.58 2.77
CA ARG A 2 -0.92 14.10 1.59
C ARG A 2 0.03 13.58 0.56
N GLU A 3 1.23 14.10 0.50
CA GLU A 3 2.18 13.69 -0.51
C GLU A 3 2.58 12.24 -0.36
N HIS A 4 2.60 11.74 0.86
CA HIS A 4 3.00 10.36 1.09
C HIS A 4 1.96 9.36 0.61
N THR A 5 0.71 9.82 0.45
CA THR A 5 -0.36 8.94 0.03
C THR A 5 -0.68 9.06 -1.46
N LYS A 6 -0.08 10.05 -2.13
CA LYS A 6 -0.34 10.24 -3.55
C LYS A 6 0.34 9.19 -4.40
N ILE A 7 -0.26 8.88 -5.53
CA ILE A 7 0.29 7.92 -6.46
C ILE A 7 0.86 8.69 -7.64
N SER A 8 2.17 8.62 -7.85
CA SER A 8 2.77 9.29 -8.99
C SER A 8 2.44 8.51 -10.26
N THR A 9 2.59 9.17 -11.39
CA THR A 9 2.37 8.53 -12.68
C THR A 9 3.32 7.35 -12.85
N GLN A 10 4.57 7.53 -12.46
CA GLN A 10 5.55 6.47 -12.56
C GLN A 10 5.16 5.27 -11.72
N THR A 11 4.72 5.50 -10.49
CA THR A 11 4.31 4.42 -9.61
C THR A 11 3.12 3.68 -10.19
N ARG A 12 2.16 4.43 -10.72
CA ARG A 12 0.97 3.82 -11.32
C ARG A 12 1.35 2.91 -12.49
N GLU A 13 2.30 3.35 -13.32
CA GLU A 13 2.74 2.54 -14.45
C GLU A 13 3.45 1.28 -13.99
N ARG A 14 4.22 1.38 -12.94
CA ARG A 14 4.91 0.22 -12.38
C ARG A 14 3.91 -0.81 -11.85
N VAL A 15 2.91 -0.33 -11.13
CA VAL A 15 1.90 -1.22 -10.56
C VAL A 15 1.10 -1.88 -11.69
N LYS A 16 0.75 -1.11 -12.70
CA LYS A 16 0.01 -1.63 -13.84
C LYS A 16 0.80 -2.73 -14.54
N GLY A 17 2.11 -2.48 -14.75
CA GLY A 17 2.96 -3.47 -15.38
C GLY A 17 3.10 -4.74 -14.54
N ARG A 18 3.27 -4.56 -13.23
CA ARG A 18 3.38 -5.70 -12.33
C ARG A 18 2.11 -6.56 -12.36
N ASP A 19 0.94 -5.88 -12.40
CA ASP A 19 -0.33 -6.59 -12.34
C ASP A 19 -0.81 -7.08 -13.70
N GLY A 20 -0.02 -6.82 -14.74
CA GLY A 20 -0.31 -7.37 -16.06
C GLY A 20 -1.50 -6.77 -16.76
N GLY A 21 -1.88 -5.55 -16.39
CA GLY A 21 -3.00 -4.89 -17.02
C GLY A 21 -4.34 -5.54 -16.71
N ALA A 22 -4.42 -6.26 -15.59
CA ALA A 22 -5.64 -6.95 -15.20
C ALA A 22 -6.02 -6.59 -13.77
N CYS A 23 -7.31 -6.69 -13.47
CA CYS A 23 -7.79 -6.53 -12.11
C CYS A 23 -7.21 -7.67 -11.26
N VAL A 24 -6.61 -7.35 -10.12
CA VAL A 24 -5.98 -8.35 -9.27
C VAL A 24 -7.01 -9.34 -8.71
N VAL A 25 -8.23 -8.88 -8.48
CA VAL A 25 -9.25 -9.72 -7.86
C VAL A 25 -10.00 -10.58 -8.86
N CYS A 26 -10.62 -9.97 -9.87
CA CYS A 26 -11.43 -10.70 -10.82
C CYS A 26 -10.68 -11.10 -12.08
N ARG A 27 -9.46 -10.59 -12.25
CA ARG A 27 -8.56 -10.91 -13.35
C ARG A 27 -9.05 -10.43 -14.71
N ARG A 28 -10.02 -9.54 -14.73
CA ARG A 28 -10.55 -9.02 -15.98
C ARG A 28 -9.55 -8.10 -16.66
N LYS A 29 -9.40 -8.25 -17.96
CA LYS A 29 -8.53 -7.41 -18.76
C LYS A 29 -9.37 -6.63 -19.76
N GLY A 30 -8.77 -5.58 -20.32
CA GLY A 30 -9.45 -4.81 -21.33
C GLY A 30 -10.55 -3.92 -20.80
N VAL A 31 -10.59 -3.71 -19.50
CA VAL A 31 -11.54 -2.81 -18.86
C VAL A 31 -10.75 -1.72 -18.18
N PRO A 32 -11.36 -0.56 -17.91
CA PRO A 32 -10.66 0.48 -17.17
C PRO A 32 -10.26 -0.03 -15.80
N LEU A 33 -9.02 0.24 -15.42
CA LEU A 33 -8.50 -0.17 -14.12
C LEU A 33 -8.14 1.06 -13.30
N GLU A 34 -8.28 0.91 -12.00
CA GLU A 34 -7.97 1.98 -11.06
C GLU A 34 -6.87 1.50 -10.13
N CYS A 35 -5.98 2.41 -9.77
CA CYS A 35 -4.90 2.07 -8.86
C CYS A 35 -5.40 2.30 -7.44
N ALA A 36 -5.58 1.21 -6.71
CA ALA A 36 -6.23 1.25 -5.41
C ALA A 36 -5.23 1.06 -4.28
N HIS A 37 -5.48 1.73 -3.17
CA HIS A 37 -4.67 1.57 -1.96
C HIS A 37 -5.19 0.39 -1.15
N TYR A 38 -4.30 -0.50 -0.75
CA TYR A 38 -4.67 -1.60 0.15
C TYR A 38 -5.03 -1.00 1.52
N ILE A 39 -4.14 -0.19 2.09
CA ILE A 39 -4.48 0.58 3.28
C ILE A 39 -4.89 1.95 2.79
N PRO A 40 -6.12 2.39 3.13
CA PRO A 40 -6.67 3.62 2.56
C PRO A 40 -5.83 4.86 2.87
N ARG A 41 -5.90 5.83 1.98
CA ARG A 41 -5.24 7.11 2.19
C ARG A 41 -5.69 7.77 3.47
N SER A 42 -6.96 7.61 3.81
CA SER A 42 -7.51 8.19 5.03
C SER A 42 -6.86 7.64 6.28
N GLN A 43 -6.24 6.48 6.17
CA GLN A 43 -5.53 5.88 7.29
C GLN A 43 -4.02 6.00 7.12
N GLY A 44 -3.58 6.88 6.23
CA GLY A 44 -2.17 7.10 6.03
C GLY A 44 -1.50 6.14 5.06
N GLY A 45 -2.29 5.35 4.33
CA GLY A 45 -1.74 4.39 3.38
C GLY A 45 -0.94 5.10 2.30
N MET A 46 0.30 4.69 2.10
CA MET A 46 1.18 5.36 1.18
C MET A 46 0.96 4.94 -0.26
N GLY A 47 1.34 5.83 -1.18
CA GLY A 47 1.22 5.56 -2.61
C GLY A 47 2.45 4.85 -3.15
N ILE A 48 2.75 3.70 -2.62
CA ILE A 48 3.92 2.91 -3.01
C ILE A 48 3.45 1.55 -3.54
N PRO A 49 4.26 0.91 -4.40
CA PRO A 49 3.82 -0.35 -5.01
C PRO A 49 3.40 -1.41 -4.01
N GLN A 50 4.01 -1.43 -2.83
CA GLN A 50 3.70 -2.42 -1.81
C GLN A 50 2.30 -2.23 -1.21
N ASN A 51 1.70 -1.07 -1.45
CA ASN A 51 0.37 -0.76 -0.92
C ASN A 51 -0.65 -0.53 -2.03
N LEU A 52 -0.29 -0.81 -3.27
CA LEU A 52 -1.15 -0.48 -4.42
C LEU A 52 -1.42 -1.71 -5.26
N VAL A 53 -2.64 -1.78 -5.80
CA VAL A 53 -3.01 -2.83 -6.73
C VAL A 53 -3.92 -2.24 -7.80
N MET A 54 -3.97 -2.87 -8.97
CA MET A 54 -4.91 -2.44 -10.01
C MET A 54 -6.21 -3.21 -9.84
N LEU A 55 -7.31 -2.49 -9.77
CA LEU A 55 -8.63 -3.07 -9.63
C LEU A 55 -9.59 -2.47 -10.63
N CYS A 56 -10.53 -3.26 -11.12
CA CYS A 56 -11.60 -2.70 -11.92
C CYS A 56 -12.54 -1.93 -10.99
N HIS A 57 -13.39 -1.10 -11.57
CA HIS A 57 -14.26 -0.25 -10.77
C HIS A 57 -15.12 -1.07 -9.81
N THR A 58 -15.66 -2.16 -10.28
CA THR A 58 -16.54 -2.99 -9.43
C THR A 58 -15.80 -3.53 -8.22
N CYS A 59 -14.60 -4.09 -8.42
CA CYS A 59 -13.85 -4.65 -7.31
C CYS A 59 -13.35 -3.55 -6.39
N HIS A 60 -12.95 -2.41 -6.94
CA HIS A 60 -12.49 -1.29 -6.15
C HIS A 60 -13.61 -0.76 -5.24
N THR A 61 -14.80 -0.61 -5.82
CA THR A 61 -15.94 -0.16 -5.04
C THR A 61 -16.31 -1.17 -3.96
N GLY A 62 -16.27 -2.45 -4.30
CA GLY A 62 -16.56 -3.50 -3.32
C GLY A 62 -15.59 -3.48 -2.16
N TYR A 63 -14.33 -3.15 -2.43
CA TYR A 63 -13.32 -3.07 -1.40
C TYR A 63 -13.50 -1.81 -0.54
N ASP A 64 -13.73 -0.66 -1.19
CA ASP A 64 -13.80 0.60 -0.46
C ASP A 64 -15.11 0.82 0.27
N ASN A 65 -16.21 0.53 -0.38
CA ASN A 65 -17.53 0.89 0.15
C ASN A 65 -18.51 -0.24 0.29
N GLY A 66 -18.17 -1.40 -0.25
CA GLY A 66 -19.11 -2.49 -0.27
C GLY A 66 -18.91 -3.45 0.88
N GLY A 67 -19.70 -4.49 0.90
CA GLY A 67 -19.60 -5.48 1.94
C GLY A 67 -18.54 -6.52 1.71
N TYR A 68 -17.66 -6.29 0.74
CA TYR A 68 -16.63 -7.26 0.39
C TYR A 68 -15.23 -6.86 0.83
N ARG A 69 -15.16 -5.87 1.71
CA ARG A 69 -13.85 -5.35 2.10
C ARG A 69 -12.95 -6.42 2.70
N GLU A 70 -13.49 -7.22 3.58
CA GLU A 70 -12.68 -8.23 4.25
C GLU A 70 -12.21 -9.30 3.30
N ALA A 71 -13.12 -9.81 2.47
CA ALA A 71 -12.78 -10.87 1.54
C ALA A 71 -11.77 -10.40 0.49
N ILE A 72 -12.01 -9.22 -0.07
CA ILE A 72 -11.09 -8.68 -1.06
C ILE A 72 -9.76 -8.33 -0.41
N GLY A 73 -9.81 -7.81 0.81
CA GLY A 73 -8.59 -7.46 1.54
C GLY A 73 -7.66 -8.65 1.73
N GLU A 74 -8.21 -9.82 1.99
CA GLU A 74 -7.40 -11.01 2.13
C GLU A 74 -6.72 -11.37 0.81
N ILE A 75 -7.45 -11.24 -0.28
CA ILE A 75 -6.90 -11.51 -1.60
C ILE A 75 -5.73 -10.56 -1.89
N LEU A 76 -5.93 -9.28 -1.59
CA LEU A 76 -4.90 -8.27 -1.85
C LEU A 76 -3.68 -8.50 -0.97
N ARG A 77 -3.90 -8.85 0.28
CA ARG A 77 -2.79 -9.09 1.20
C ARG A 77 -1.94 -10.26 0.72
N ASP A 78 -2.58 -11.35 0.36
CA ASP A 78 -1.86 -12.52 -0.11
C ASP A 78 -1.12 -12.23 -1.40
N TYR A 79 -1.74 -11.47 -2.28
CA TYR A 79 -1.14 -11.08 -3.54
C TYR A 79 0.13 -10.26 -3.32
N LEU A 80 0.03 -9.25 -2.45
CA LEU A 80 1.17 -8.36 -2.20
C LEU A 80 2.29 -9.08 -1.47
N LYS A 81 1.94 -9.95 -0.54
CA LYS A 81 2.95 -10.73 0.15
C LYS A 81 3.70 -11.65 -0.82
N GLY A 82 3.02 -12.12 -1.84
CA GLY A 82 3.66 -12.95 -2.83
C GLY A 82 4.70 -12.21 -3.67
N TRP A 83 4.47 -10.91 -3.88
CA TRP A 83 5.42 -10.09 -4.63
C TRP A 83 6.57 -9.61 -3.78
N TYR A 84 6.31 -9.33 -2.49
CA TYR A 84 7.30 -8.69 -1.62
C TYR A 84 7.52 -9.55 -0.38
N PRO A 85 8.59 -10.34 -0.34
CA PRO A 85 8.81 -11.27 0.77
C PRO A 85 8.87 -10.60 2.14
N ASP A 86 9.35 -9.35 2.18
CA ASP A 86 9.45 -8.63 3.44
C ASP A 86 8.23 -7.74 3.72
N TRP A 87 7.15 -7.99 2.99
CA TRP A 87 5.97 -7.16 3.09
C TRP A 87 5.39 -7.16 4.51
N ASP A 88 5.12 -5.97 5.03
CA ASP A 88 4.59 -5.79 6.37
C ASP A 88 3.64 -4.61 6.32
N GLU A 89 2.42 -4.83 6.76
CA GLU A 89 1.40 -3.78 6.74
C GLU A 89 1.83 -2.53 7.48
N LYS A 90 2.62 -2.70 8.52
CA LYS A 90 3.07 -1.56 9.30
C LYS A 90 3.95 -0.61 8.51
N GLU A 91 4.59 -1.13 7.48
CA GLU A 91 5.48 -0.32 6.66
C GLU A 91 4.75 0.42 5.56
N LEU A 92 3.46 0.18 5.41
CA LEU A 92 2.68 0.78 4.33
C LEU A 92 2.03 2.09 4.71
N VAL A 93 2.14 2.46 5.96
CA VAL A 93 1.50 3.66 6.48
C VAL A 93 2.56 4.68 6.87
N TYR A 94 2.35 5.92 6.45
CA TYR A 94 3.27 6.98 6.82
C TYR A 94 3.05 7.34 8.29
N ASP A 95 4.13 7.37 9.06
CA ASP A 95 4.08 7.73 10.46
C ASP A 95 5.29 8.60 10.75
N LYS A 96 5.08 9.88 10.90
CA LYS A 96 6.19 10.78 11.13
C LYS A 96 6.87 10.54 12.46
N TRP A 97 6.17 9.95 13.41
CA TRP A 97 6.76 9.65 14.71
C TRP A 97 7.69 8.44 14.66
N LYS A 98 7.48 7.58 13.68
CA LYS A 98 8.32 6.43 13.51
C LYS A 98 9.77 6.83 13.28
N TRP A 99 9.97 7.83 12.43
CA TRP A 99 11.31 8.31 12.14
C TRP A 99 11.97 8.88 13.39
N THR A 100 11.21 9.61 14.18
CA THR A 100 11.71 10.21 15.39
C THR A 100 12.16 9.14 16.37
N LYS A 101 11.39 8.10 16.52
CA LYS A 101 11.73 7.03 17.43
C LYS A 101 13.00 6.32 17.00
N ASP A 102 13.12 6.02 15.74
CA ASP A 102 14.29 5.33 15.22
C ASP A 102 15.53 6.16 15.42
N TYR A 103 15.40 7.45 15.18
CA TYR A 103 16.52 8.35 15.32
C TYR A 103 16.96 8.42 16.78
N ALA A 104 16.03 8.54 17.69
CA ALA A 104 16.33 8.61 19.10
C ALA A 104 16.99 7.33 19.60
N GLN A 105 16.52 6.20 19.13
CA GLN A 105 17.10 4.95 19.52
C GLN A 105 18.52 4.81 19.02
N SER A 106 18.78 5.30 17.85
CA SER A 106 20.09 5.25 17.30
C SER A 106 21.06 5.99 18.16
N GLU A 107 20.67 7.15 18.64
CA GLU A 107 21.53 7.94 19.45
C GLU A 107 21.72 7.34 20.80
N ASP A 108 20.72 6.73 21.29
CA ASP A 108 20.74 6.20 22.58
C ASP A 108 21.57 4.99 22.71
N LYS A 109 21.87 4.44 21.66
CA LYS A 109 22.63 3.35 21.68
C LYS A 109 23.92 3.60 22.05
N THR A 110 23.89 4.43 22.41
CA THR A 110 24.91 4.70 22.79
C THR A 110 24.64 5.09 23.79
N GLY A 111 23.75 5.08 23.90
CA GLY A 111 23.33 5.22 24.40
C GLY A 111 22.88 5.82 24.39
N SER A 112 22.90 6.13 24.47
CA SER A 112 22.16 6.41 24.33
C SER A 112 21.55 6.74 23.91
N GLY A 113 21.42 7.06 23.94
CA GLY A 113 20.72 7.22 23.51
C GLY A 113 20.39 7.95 23.08
N SER A 114 20.61 8.36 23.15
CA SER A 114 20.22 8.90 22.66
C SER A 114 19.85 9.33 21.96
N GLU A 115 19.79 9.65 21.80
CA GLU A 115 19.50 9.86 21.18
C GLU A 115 19.06 10.24 20.60
N VAL A 116 18.84 11.00 20.57
CA VAL A 116 18.35 11.23 20.13
C VAL A 116 18.00 11.01 20.16
#